data_f9e2fdb9140577218937ddedddc22567
#
_entry.id   f9e2fdb9140577218937ddedddc22567
#
_cell.length_a   1.000
_cell.length_b   1.000
_cell.length_c   1.000
_cell.angle_alpha   90.00
_cell.angle_beta   90.00
_cell.angle_gamma   90.00
#
_symmetry.space_group_name_H-M   'P 1'
#
loop_
_entity.id
_entity.type
_entity.pdbx_description
1 polymer ?
#
loop_
_entity_poly.entity_id
_entity_poly.type
_entity_poly.pdbx_seq_one_letter_code
_entity_poly.pdbx_strand_id
1 'polypeptide(L)'
;MTRMTRLYKILKVVSAALFALAFAACEPDFDFNTEFEHGNMPGNGGPVGDRRPNEEIRNVLVLYSAGYNSISSYLKEDIEDLKKGWLPKNGRCENVMLVYSHQPVSGGNYSAGNPPVLMRLWEGQDGKAAVDTLVIYDETVRSASAAQLNEVLTYVRDEFPAKSYGMVFSSHATGYLPAGYYTNPYKYVYGDNVLLGLSNAYRDRFVPYVAPVYDPGHPAVKSIGQDHVIEGGASRSYEIELQDFADAIPMYFDYILFDACLMGGVEVAYELKEKCGYVGFSQTEVLAEGFDYTMLATHLLKNDSPDPLQVCMDYFTQYDIQTGIYRSATISMVDCSAMDALASACKELFEKYRGSVSALDPDDVQRYFRADYHWFYDLQDILSKAGVSEGEMAVLEDALDKCIVYKASTPDFMGSFRIRTYSGLSMYLPCDGSSELDKYYRTLQWNIDTGLVE
;
A
#
# COMPACT_ATOMS: atom_id res chain seq x y z
N MET A 1 -42.25 0.71 -33.67
CA MET A 1 -40.84 0.78 -33.23
C MET A 1 -40.30 2.13 -33.65
N THR A 2 -40.37 3.04 -32.75
CA THR A 2 -40.55 4.46 -32.96
C THR A 2 -39.25 5.26 -32.85
N ARG A 3 -39.22 6.47 -33.35
CA ARG A 3 -38.11 7.44 -33.40
C ARG A 3 -37.22 7.51 -32.15
N MET A 4 -37.74 7.17 -30.96
CA MET A 4 -36.99 7.18 -29.72
C MET A 4 -35.86 6.11 -29.63
N THR A 5 -36.04 4.93 -30.25
CA THR A 5 -35.03 3.85 -30.25
C THR A 5 -33.85 4.17 -31.18
N ARG A 6 -34.05 5.04 -32.18
CA ARG A 6 -32.95 5.52 -33.06
C ARG A 6 -32.14 6.63 -32.37
N LEU A 7 -32.78 7.51 -31.59
CA LEU A 7 -32.07 8.54 -30.82
C LEU A 7 -31.19 7.96 -29.74
N TYR A 8 -31.66 6.90 -29.06
CA TYR A 8 -30.88 6.24 -28.00
C TYR A 8 -29.65 5.49 -28.52
N LYS A 9 -29.72 4.93 -29.73
CA LYS A 9 -28.56 4.32 -30.40
C LYS A 9 -27.56 5.36 -30.91
N ILE A 10 -28.03 6.53 -31.36
CA ILE A 10 -27.16 7.62 -31.84
C ILE A 10 -26.48 8.28 -30.62
N LEU A 11 -27.16 8.46 -29.50
CA LEU A 11 -26.54 8.99 -28.26
C LEU A 11 -25.47 8.04 -27.69
N LYS A 12 -25.69 6.71 -27.72
CA LYS A 12 -24.65 5.75 -27.29
C LYS A 12 -23.41 5.71 -28.20
N VAL A 13 -23.59 5.89 -29.49
CA VAL A 13 -22.47 5.91 -30.45
C VAL A 13 -21.70 7.23 -30.35
N VAL A 14 -22.38 8.36 -30.15
CA VAL A 14 -21.74 9.68 -29.96
C VAL A 14 -21.04 9.74 -28.59
N SER A 15 -21.60 9.15 -27.53
CA SER A 15 -20.97 9.06 -26.21
C SER A 15 -19.72 8.17 -26.26
N ALA A 16 -19.79 7.01 -26.94
CA ALA A 16 -18.63 6.12 -27.10
C ALA A 16 -17.54 6.73 -28.01
N ALA A 17 -17.91 7.51 -29.03
CA ALA A 17 -16.96 8.19 -29.90
C ALA A 17 -16.30 9.42 -29.23
N LEU A 18 -17.01 10.13 -28.35
CA LEU A 18 -16.44 11.21 -27.53
C LEU A 18 -15.54 10.68 -26.43
N PHE A 19 -15.83 9.49 -25.86
CA PHE A 19 -14.93 8.82 -24.91
C PHE A 19 -13.66 8.29 -25.61
N ALA A 20 -13.77 7.73 -26.81
CA ALA A 20 -12.61 7.26 -27.57
C ALA A 20 -11.71 8.40 -28.11
N LEU A 21 -12.28 9.60 -28.35
CA LEU A 21 -11.50 10.78 -28.79
C LEU A 21 -10.84 11.51 -27.60
N ALA A 22 -11.35 11.35 -26.37
CA ALA A 22 -10.69 11.88 -25.17
C ALA A 22 -9.46 11.04 -24.75
N PHE A 23 -9.42 9.74 -25.09
CA PHE A 23 -8.26 8.87 -24.81
C PHE A 23 -7.15 8.95 -25.88
N ALA A 24 -7.41 9.56 -27.06
CA ALA A 24 -6.43 9.67 -28.14
C ALA A 24 -5.63 10.99 -28.14
N ALA A 25 -5.80 11.87 -27.14
CA ALA A 25 -5.24 13.22 -27.16
C ALA A 25 -4.47 13.63 -25.91
N CYS A 26 -4.07 12.69 -25.05
CA CYS A 26 -3.13 12.95 -23.95
C CYS A 26 -2.29 11.69 -23.71
N GLU A 27 -1.35 11.38 -24.60
CA GLU A 27 -0.05 10.94 -24.12
C GLU A 27 0.66 12.22 -23.68
N PRO A 28 0.91 12.45 -22.39
CA PRO A 28 1.93 13.42 -22.05
C PRO A 28 3.24 12.76 -22.46
N ASP A 29 3.85 13.26 -23.55
CA ASP A 29 5.28 13.13 -23.77
C ASP A 29 6.00 13.83 -22.61
N PHE A 30 5.93 13.21 -21.43
CA PHE A 30 6.77 13.57 -20.31
C PHE A 30 8.07 12.80 -20.48
N ASP A 31 8.95 13.39 -21.27
CA ASP A 31 10.33 12.94 -21.39
C ASP A 31 11.04 13.34 -20.09
N PHE A 32 11.12 12.38 -19.14
CA PHE A 32 11.86 12.51 -17.89
C PHE A 32 13.33 12.91 -18.14
N ASN A 33 13.83 12.72 -19.37
CA ASN A 33 15.21 13.06 -19.76
C ASN A 33 15.38 14.50 -20.26
N THR A 34 14.33 15.26 -20.58
CA THR A 34 14.48 16.62 -21.14
C THR A 34 14.51 17.73 -20.07
N GLU A 35 14.11 17.46 -18.83
CA GLU A 35 14.30 18.42 -17.72
C GLU A 35 15.62 18.22 -16.96
N PHE A 36 16.33 17.13 -17.23
CA PHE A 36 17.67 16.91 -16.65
C PHE A 36 18.74 17.38 -17.64
N GLU A 37 18.97 18.68 -17.76
CA GLU A 37 20.26 19.15 -18.23
C GLU A 37 21.33 18.57 -17.29
N HIS A 38 22.30 17.85 -17.87
CA HIS A 38 23.51 17.42 -17.18
C HIS A 38 24.29 18.63 -16.66
N GLY A 39 23.76 19.27 -15.65
CA GLY A 39 24.41 20.32 -14.90
C GLY A 39 25.04 19.71 -13.66
N ASN A 40 26.35 19.60 -13.70
CA ASN A 40 27.28 19.41 -12.57
C ASN A 40 26.66 18.85 -11.28
N MET A 41 27.07 17.62 -10.90
CA MET A 41 26.89 17.16 -9.52
C MET A 41 27.20 18.34 -8.58
N PRO A 42 26.29 18.78 -7.70
CA PRO A 42 26.67 19.68 -6.62
C PRO A 42 27.58 18.85 -5.71
N GLY A 43 28.87 19.11 -5.75
CA GLY A 43 29.76 18.67 -4.69
C GLY A 43 29.19 19.18 -3.36
N ASN A 44 29.06 18.28 -2.37
CA ASN A 44 28.82 18.56 -0.94
C ASN A 44 28.25 19.97 -0.64
N GLY A 45 27.14 20.32 -1.24
CA GLY A 45 26.40 21.53 -0.94
C GLY A 45 25.30 21.15 0.05
N GLY A 46 25.33 21.78 1.20
CA GLY A 46 24.32 21.62 2.23
C GLY A 46 22.90 21.84 1.72
N PRO A 47 21.87 21.59 2.55
CA PRO A 47 20.47 21.53 2.15
C PRO A 47 20.11 22.74 1.31
N VAL A 48 19.67 22.45 0.08
CA VAL A 48 19.22 23.49 -0.84
C VAL A 48 17.98 24.13 -0.26
N GLY A 49 18.09 25.34 0.12
CA GLY A 49 17.00 26.16 0.58
C GLY A 49 17.48 27.15 1.61
N ASP A 50 17.01 28.38 1.50
CA ASP A 50 17.17 29.46 2.47
C ASP A 50 16.58 29.04 3.83
N ARG A 51 17.23 28.08 4.52
CA ARG A 51 16.97 27.87 5.95
C ARG A 51 17.47 29.10 6.67
N ARG A 52 16.55 29.87 7.17
CA ARG A 52 16.96 30.84 8.21
C ARG A 52 17.44 30.02 9.40
N PRO A 53 18.56 30.38 10.02
CA PRO A 53 19.27 29.56 11.01
C PRO A 53 18.46 29.12 12.25
N ASN A 54 17.18 29.45 12.37
CA ASN A 54 16.34 29.18 13.55
C ASN A 54 14.88 28.77 13.20
N GLU A 55 14.56 28.48 11.96
CA GLU A 55 13.22 27.97 11.61
C GLU A 55 13.21 26.45 11.69
N GLU A 56 12.48 25.91 12.67
CA GLU A 56 12.25 24.48 12.87
C GLU A 56 11.17 24.00 11.89
N ILE A 57 11.44 22.90 11.17
CA ILE A 57 10.43 22.25 10.32
C ILE A 57 9.35 21.69 11.24
N ARG A 58 8.09 22.03 10.96
CA ARG A 58 6.95 21.53 11.72
C ARG A 58 6.55 20.13 11.23
N ASN A 59 6.24 20.01 9.94
CA ASN A 59 5.78 18.77 9.35
C ASN A 59 6.61 18.41 8.10
N VAL A 60 7.00 17.15 8.00
CA VAL A 60 7.54 16.55 6.79
C VAL A 60 6.58 15.46 6.31
N LEU A 61 6.11 15.58 5.08
CA LEU A 61 5.39 14.52 4.37
C LEU A 61 6.34 13.84 3.40
N VAL A 62 6.44 12.52 3.47
CA VAL A 62 7.18 11.69 2.52
C VAL A 62 6.18 10.86 1.70
N LEU A 63 6.10 11.07 0.40
CA LEU A 63 5.52 10.09 -0.52
C LEU A 63 6.62 9.15 -0.97
N TYR A 64 6.54 7.87 -0.59
CA TYR A 64 7.41 6.81 -1.06
C TYR A 64 6.71 6.03 -2.18
N SER A 65 6.98 6.41 -3.43
CA SER A 65 6.34 5.84 -4.64
C SER A 65 7.25 4.80 -5.28
N ALA A 66 7.04 3.52 -4.92
CA ALA A 66 7.78 2.38 -5.45
C ALA A 66 7.06 1.81 -6.68
N GLY A 67 7.25 2.46 -7.82
CA GLY A 67 6.47 2.26 -9.04
C GLY A 67 7.20 1.55 -10.18
N TYR A 68 8.32 0.85 -9.92
CA TYR A 68 9.00 0.07 -10.98
C TYR A 68 8.26 -1.25 -11.26
N ASN A 69 6.96 -1.13 -11.56
CA ASN A 69 6.02 -2.25 -11.66
C ASN A 69 4.84 -1.92 -12.61
N SER A 70 3.81 -2.77 -12.64
CA SER A 70 2.70 -2.68 -13.57
C SER A 70 1.74 -1.50 -13.33
N ILE A 71 1.77 -0.86 -12.15
CA ILE A 71 0.95 0.33 -11.86
C ILE A 71 1.72 1.65 -12.01
N SER A 72 2.90 1.61 -12.62
CA SER A 72 3.77 2.79 -12.76
C SER A 72 3.08 4.03 -13.38
N SER A 73 2.14 3.84 -14.30
CA SER A 73 1.41 4.95 -14.93
C SER A 73 0.52 5.69 -13.92
N TYR A 74 -0.14 4.97 -13.04
CA TYR A 74 -0.98 5.55 -11.98
C TYR A 74 -0.12 6.27 -10.95
N LEU A 75 0.96 5.65 -10.49
CA LEU A 75 1.86 6.29 -9.52
C LEU A 75 2.55 7.55 -10.09
N LYS A 76 2.74 7.64 -11.39
CA LYS A 76 3.17 8.90 -12.05
C LYS A 76 2.06 9.94 -12.02
N GLU A 77 0.82 9.54 -12.30
CA GLU A 77 -0.34 10.42 -12.25
C GLU A 77 -0.57 10.94 -10.83
N ASP A 78 -0.41 10.10 -9.80
CA ASP A 78 -0.48 10.50 -8.38
C ASP A 78 0.49 11.63 -8.04
N ILE A 79 1.74 11.54 -8.55
CA ILE A 79 2.74 12.61 -8.35
C ILE A 79 2.33 13.88 -9.10
N GLU A 80 1.75 13.77 -10.30
CA GLU A 80 1.24 14.93 -11.04
C GLU A 80 0.02 15.55 -10.36
N ASP A 81 -0.85 14.73 -9.74
CA ASP A 81 -2.00 15.21 -8.97
C ASP A 81 -1.55 15.86 -7.66
N LEU A 82 -0.53 15.32 -6.99
CA LEU A 82 0.09 15.98 -5.84
C LEU A 82 0.63 17.37 -6.18
N LYS A 83 1.22 17.55 -7.38
CA LYS A 83 1.69 18.86 -7.89
C LYS A 83 0.56 19.85 -8.17
N LYS A 84 -0.66 19.38 -8.44
CA LYS A 84 -1.85 20.21 -8.66
C LYS A 84 -2.51 20.67 -7.37
N GLY A 85 -2.25 19.95 -6.27
CA GLY A 85 -2.80 20.22 -4.95
C GLY A 85 -2.13 21.39 -4.25
N TRP A 86 -2.33 21.47 -2.92
CA TRP A 86 -1.67 22.48 -2.10
C TRP A 86 -0.16 22.18 -1.98
N LEU A 87 0.65 23.21 -2.10
CA LEU A 87 2.12 23.10 -2.07
C LEU A 87 2.72 23.96 -0.94
N PRO A 88 3.75 23.44 -0.23
CA PRO A 88 4.48 24.26 0.74
C PRO A 88 5.16 25.46 0.05
N LYS A 89 5.25 26.59 0.75
CA LYS A 89 5.97 27.76 0.24
C LYS A 89 7.49 27.57 0.41
N ASN A 90 8.24 27.85 -0.64
CA ASN A 90 9.70 27.92 -0.53
C ASN A 90 10.10 29.05 0.42
N GLY A 91 11.13 28.82 1.26
CA GLY A 91 11.64 29.78 2.24
C GLY A 91 10.82 29.89 3.53
N ARG A 92 9.66 29.23 3.61
CA ARG A 92 8.96 28.95 4.87
C ARG A 92 9.17 27.49 5.20
N CYS A 93 10.18 27.19 5.99
CA CYS A 93 10.53 25.81 6.35
C CYS A 93 9.55 25.15 7.31
N GLU A 94 8.34 25.67 7.47
CA GLU A 94 7.33 25.11 8.37
C GLU A 94 6.87 23.72 7.92
N ASN A 95 6.69 23.53 6.59
CA ASN A 95 6.24 22.29 6.01
C ASN A 95 7.10 21.91 4.81
N VAL A 96 7.43 20.63 4.72
CA VAL A 96 8.24 20.06 3.63
C VAL A 96 7.52 18.88 3.01
N MET A 97 7.45 18.87 1.69
CA MET A 97 6.91 17.76 0.91
C MET A 97 8.04 17.10 0.13
N LEU A 98 8.29 15.84 0.41
CA LEU A 98 9.30 15.01 -0.23
C LEU A 98 8.64 13.87 -1.00
N VAL A 99 9.15 13.60 -2.19
CA VAL A 99 8.70 12.50 -3.04
C VAL A 99 9.90 11.66 -3.42
N TYR A 100 9.93 10.42 -2.96
CA TYR A 100 10.78 9.40 -3.53
C TYR A 100 10.02 8.70 -4.65
N SER A 101 10.62 8.61 -5.83
CA SER A 101 9.99 8.00 -7.00
C SER A 101 10.96 7.07 -7.71
N HIS A 102 10.53 5.83 -7.96
CA HIS A 102 11.20 4.88 -8.81
C HIS A 102 10.22 4.35 -9.86
N GLN A 103 10.41 4.74 -11.11
CA GLN A 103 9.48 4.45 -12.19
C GLN A 103 10.26 3.96 -13.42
N PRO A 104 9.73 3.06 -14.25
CA PRO A 104 10.35 2.70 -15.53
C PRO A 104 10.36 3.90 -16.49
N VAL A 105 11.35 3.96 -17.38
CA VAL A 105 11.50 5.03 -18.37
C VAL A 105 10.25 5.17 -19.25
N SER A 106 9.71 4.04 -19.72
CA SER A 106 8.45 4.02 -20.48
C SER A 106 7.60 2.85 -20.01
N GLY A 107 6.28 2.98 -20.08
CA GLY A 107 5.34 1.99 -19.61
C GLY A 107 5.68 0.57 -20.09
N GLY A 108 5.97 -0.33 -19.14
CA GLY A 108 6.29 -1.73 -19.38
C GLY A 108 7.72 -2.04 -19.83
N ASN A 109 8.62 -1.05 -19.93
CA ASN A 109 10.04 -1.33 -20.21
C ASN A 109 10.84 -1.48 -18.91
N TYR A 110 10.84 -2.68 -18.37
CA TYR A 110 11.57 -3.04 -17.14
C TYR A 110 13.00 -3.51 -17.39
N SER A 111 13.49 -3.42 -18.62
CA SER A 111 14.88 -3.80 -19.02
C SER A 111 15.84 -2.62 -18.96
N ALA A 112 15.34 -1.39 -19.06
CA ALA A 112 16.15 -0.18 -19.01
C ALA A 112 16.25 0.28 -17.54
N GLY A 113 17.48 0.41 -17.04
CA GLY A 113 17.71 1.07 -15.77
C GLY A 113 17.13 2.49 -15.78
N ASN A 114 16.44 2.86 -14.73
CA ASN A 114 16.04 4.23 -14.47
C ASN A 114 16.35 4.53 -13.01
N PRO A 115 17.23 5.50 -12.71
CA PRO A 115 17.63 5.76 -11.35
C PRO A 115 16.44 6.26 -10.53
N PRO A 116 16.23 5.74 -9.30
CA PRO A 116 15.29 6.34 -8.37
C PRO A 116 15.72 7.75 -7.99
N VAL A 117 14.76 8.62 -7.71
CA VAL A 117 15.02 10.00 -7.32
C VAL A 117 14.28 10.37 -6.04
N LEU A 118 14.92 11.16 -5.20
CA LEU A 118 14.28 11.87 -4.08
C LEU A 118 14.16 13.34 -4.46
N MET A 119 12.94 13.86 -4.41
CA MET A 119 12.60 15.22 -4.82
C MET A 119 11.93 15.97 -3.68
N ARG A 120 12.05 17.29 -3.67
CA ARG A 120 11.25 18.20 -2.87
C ARG A 120 10.27 18.94 -3.76
N LEU A 121 9.00 18.95 -3.39
CA LEU A 121 7.97 19.73 -4.08
C LEU A 121 7.61 20.98 -3.27
N TRP A 122 7.45 22.12 -3.95
CA TRP A 122 7.10 23.39 -3.34
C TRP A 122 6.42 24.32 -4.34
N GLU A 123 5.76 25.38 -3.84
CA GLU A 123 5.10 26.37 -4.70
C GLU A 123 6.11 27.37 -5.27
N GLY A 124 6.31 27.32 -6.58
CA GLY A 124 7.18 28.23 -7.30
C GLY A 124 6.64 29.67 -7.37
N GLN A 125 7.44 30.59 -7.92
CA GLN A 125 7.10 32.01 -8.00
C GLN A 125 5.86 32.28 -8.86
N ASP A 126 5.57 31.43 -9.82
CA ASP A 126 4.40 31.51 -10.70
C ASP A 126 3.14 30.85 -10.12
N GLY A 127 3.22 30.34 -8.89
CA GLY A 127 2.16 29.63 -8.21
C GLY A 127 1.99 28.17 -8.65
N LYS A 128 2.90 27.67 -9.50
CA LYS A 128 2.92 26.26 -9.92
C LYS A 128 3.90 25.45 -9.08
N ALA A 129 3.83 24.14 -9.21
CA ALA A 129 4.79 23.25 -8.56
C ALA A 129 6.20 23.49 -9.11
N ALA A 130 7.15 23.68 -8.19
CA ALA A 130 8.57 23.62 -8.44
C ALA A 130 9.12 22.34 -7.83
N VAL A 131 10.16 21.79 -8.46
CA VAL A 131 10.75 20.51 -8.10
C VAL A 131 12.26 20.72 -7.91
N ASP A 132 12.76 20.36 -6.72
CA ASP A 132 14.20 20.29 -6.47
C ASP A 132 14.59 18.81 -6.38
N THR A 133 15.45 18.34 -7.27
CA THR A 133 16.03 17.00 -7.16
C THR A 133 17.09 17.00 -6.06
N LEU A 134 16.85 16.25 -4.99
CA LEU A 134 17.75 16.19 -3.83
C LEU A 134 18.79 15.09 -3.98
N VAL A 135 18.37 13.90 -4.41
CA VAL A 135 19.24 12.73 -4.59
C VAL A 135 18.82 11.98 -5.85
N ILE A 136 19.78 11.58 -6.65
CA ILE A 136 19.62 10.61 -7.73
C ILE A 136 20.40 9.37 -7.29
N TYR A 137 19.68 8.25 -7.12
CA TYR A 137 20.28 7.00 -6.69
C TYR A 137 20.85 6.22 -7.88
N ASP A 138 21.61 5.16 -7.61
CA ASP A 138 22.12 4.29 -8.67
C ASP A 138 20.98 3.53 -9.36
N GLU A 139 21.05 3.36 -10.67
CA GLU A 139 20.03 2.68 -11.47
C GLU A 139 19.84 1.19 -11.11
N THR A 140 20.78 0.60 -10.41
CA THR A 140 20.71 -0.79 -9.92
C THR A 140 19.95 -0.93 -8.60
N VAL A 141 19.63 0.18 -7.94
CA VAL A 141 18.90 0.20 -6.68
C VAL A 141 17.46 -0.31 -6.89
N ARG A 142 16.96 -1.02 -5.90
CA ARG A 142 15.58 -1.50 -5.85
C ARG A 142 14.79 -0.73 -4.81
N SER A 143 13.72 -0.05 -5.25
CA SER A 143 12.84 0.70 -4.35
C SER A 143 12.11 -0.22 -3.37
N ALA A 144 11.74 -1.42 -3.81
CA ALA A 144 11.20 -2.46 -2.96
C ALA A 144 12.31 -3.25 -2.25
N SER A 145 13.11 -2.55 -1.44
CA SER A 145 14.12 -3.13 -0.56
C SER A 145 14.23 -2.36 0.75
N ALA A 146 14.43 -3.07 1.86
CA ALA A 146 14.61 -2.48 3.18
C ALA A 146 15.82 -1.52 3.23
N ALA A 147 16.91 -1.86 2.53
CA ALA A 147 18.10 -1.03 2.46
C ALA A 147 17.81 0.34 1.83
N GLN A 148 17.09 0.37 0.70
CA GLN A 148 16.74 1.62 0.03
C GLN A 148 15.73 2.45 0.84
N LEU A 149 14.73 1.80 1.43
CA LEU A 149 13.79 2.47 2.33
C LEU A 149 14.54 3.13 3.49
N ASN A 150 15.45 2.40 4.14
CA ASN A 150 16.25 2.93 5.25
C ASN A 150 17.14 4.09 4.80
N GLU A 151 17.80 3.99 3.64
CA GLU A 151 18.68 5.06 3.11
C GLU A 151 17.89 6.34 2.85
N VAL A 152 16.74 6.25 2.18
CA VAL A 152 15.86 7.39 1.91
C VAL A 152 15.37 8.03 3.21
N LEU A 153 14.84 7.23 4.13
CA LEU A 153 14.29 7.75 5.38
C LEU A 153 15.38 8.29 6.32
N THR A 154 16.57 7.70 6.31
CA THR A 154 17.74 8.24 7.04
C THR A 154 18.13 9.62 6.50
N TYR A 155 18.20 9.77 5.16
CA TYR A 155 18.43 11.07 4.54
C TYR A 155 17.35 12.08 4.94
N VAL A 156 16.08 11.69 4.91
CA VAL A 156 14.96 12.57 5.33
C VAL A 156 15.12 13.00 6.78
N ARG A 157 15.40 12.08 7.70
CA ARG A 157 15.61 12.39 9.12
C ARG A 157 16.77 13.36 9.35
N ASP A 158 17.89 13.13 8.67
CA ASP A 158 19.13 13.85 8.92
C ASP A 158 19.14 15.24 8.25
N GLU A 159 18.58 15.36 7.03
CA GLU A 159 18.56 16.62 6.28
C GLU A 159 17.31 17.48 6.54
N PHE A 160 16.21 16.87 6.99
CA PHE A 160 14.95 17.55 7.29
C PHE A 160 14.45 17.26 8.71
N PRO A 161 15.24 17.59 9.77
CA PRO A 161 14.79 17.37 11.14
C PRO A 161 13.53 18.19 11.43
N ALA A 162 12.47 17.52 11.86
CA ALA A 162 11.14 18.10 12.03
C ALA A 162 10.48 17.62 13.33
N LYS A 163 9.41 18.32 13.73
CA LYS A 163 8.58 17.92 14.88
C LYS A 163 7.69 16.74 14.57
N SER A 164 7.21 16.66 13.33
CA SER A 164 6.25 15.66 12.86
C SER A 164 6.69 15.10 11.52
N TYR A 165 6.60 13.79 11.40
CA TYR A 165 6.81 13.08 10.15
C TYR A 165 5.58 12.27 9.79
N GLY A 166 5.16 12.33 8.52
CA GLY A 166 4.16 11.47 7.94
C GLY A 166 4.67 10.79 6.69
N MET A 167 4.22 9.57 6.44
CA MET A 167 4.57 8.82 5.23
C MET A 167 3.31 8.32 4.52
N VAL A 168 3.29 8.46 3.20
CA VAL A 168 2.41 7.72 2.30
C VAL A 168 3.27 6.75 1.52
N PHE A 169 3.00 5.46 1.65
CA PHE A 169 3.68 4.42 0.91
C PHE A 169 2.76 3.92 -0.20
N SER A 170 3.17 4.09 -1.46
CA SER A 170 2.37 3.72 -2.63
C SER A 170 3.12 2.72 -3.50
N SER A 171 2.54 1.54 -3.66
CA SER A 171 3.04 0.42 -4.48
C SER A 171 2.05 -0.75 -4.46
N HIS A 172 2.41 -1.88 -5.10
CA HIS A 172 1.76 -3.15 -4.80
C HIS A 172 2.06 -3.63 -3.38
N ALA A 173 1.11 -4.35 -2.75
CA ALA A 173 1.35 -5.05 -1.48
C ALA A 173 0.43 -6.26 -1.28
N THR A 174 0.82 -7.16 -0.36
CA THR A 174 0.02 -8.30 0.16
C THR A 174 0.16 -8.44 1.68
N GLY A 175 0.23 -7.30 2.37
CA GLY A 175 0.22 -7.29 3.83
C GLY A 175 1.34 -8.13 4.45
N TYR A 176 0.96 -9.11 5.28
CA TYR A 176 1.88 -9.95 6.03
C TYR A 176 2.45 -11.13 5.23
N LEU A 177 1.97 -11.42 4.02
CA LEU A 177 2.48 -12.56 3.26
C LEU A 177 3.97 -12.40 2.96
N PRO A 178 4.78 -13.48 3.08
CA PRO A 178 6.21 -13.38 2.82
C PRO A 178 6.52 -13.05 1.36
N ALA A 179 7.64 -12.39 1.13
CA ALA A 179 8.08 -11.95 -0.19
C ALA A 179 8.11 -13.11 -1.19
N GLY A 180 7.50 -12.89 -2.36
CA GLY A 180 7.36 -13.88 -3.41
C GLY A 180 6.27 -14.94 -3.20
N TYR A 181 5.57 -14.94 -2.05
CA TYR A 181 4.53 -15.94 -1.76
C TYR A 181 3.40 -15.90 -2.79
N TYR A 182 2.88 -14.72 -3.08
CA TYR A 182 1.80 -14.57 -4.04
C TYR A 182 2.17 -15.01 -5.47
N THR A 183 3.41 -14.76 -5.89
CA THR A 183 3.88 -15.16 -7.21
C THR A 183 4.19 -16.64 -7.31
N ASN A 184 4.53 -17.28 -6.20
CA ASN A 184 4.84 -18.70 -6.13
C ASN A 184 4.42 -19.30 -4.77
N PRO A 185 3.11 -19.40 -4.47
CA PRO A 185 2.62 -19.95 -3.21
C PRO A 185 3.06 -21.40 -3.00
N TYR A 186 3.35 -22.12 -4.08
CA TYR A 186 3.78 -23.53 -4.00
C TYR A 186 5.21 -23.70 -3.47
N LYS A 187 6.07 -22.70 -3.59
CA LYS A 187 7.37 -22.70 -2.93
C LYS A 187 7.20 -22.83 -1.42
N TYR A 188 6.20 -22.16 -0.88
CA TYR A 188 5.90 -22.15 0.56
C TYR A 188 4.99 -23.32 0.99
N VAL A 189 4.18 -23.87 0.10
CA VAL A 189 3.35 -25.05 0.37
C VAL A 189 4.18 -26.33 0.42
N TYR A 190 5.20 -26.44 -0.44
CA TYR A 190 5.98 -27.68 -0.59
C TYR A 190 7.43 -27.57 -0.10
N GLY A 191 7.89 -26.37 0.30
CA GLY A 191 9.29 -26.11 0.67
C GLY A 191 10.28 -26.19 -0.47
N ASP A 192 11.50 -25.68 -0.27
CA ASP A 192 12.54 -25.67 -1.30
C ASP A 192 12.97 -27.08 -1.77
N ASN A 193 12.82 -28.10 -0.91
CA ASN A 193 13.25 -29.47 -1.21
C ASN A 193 12.29 -30.25 -2.15
N VAL A 194 11.06 -29.82 -2.29
CA VAL A 194 10.06 -30.51 -3.13
C VAL A 194 10.15 -30.05 -4.57
N LEU A 195 10.58 -28.82 -4.85
CA LEU A 195 10.82 -28.34 -6.21
C LEU A 195 11.97 -29.12 -6.91
N LEU A 196 12.90 -29.69 -6.15
CA LEU A 196 14.00 -30.52 -6.68
C LEU A 196 13.59 -31.98 -6.91
N GLY A 197 12.49 -32.45 -6.32
CA GLY A 197 12.02 -33.84 -6.37
C GLY A 197 10.75 -34.08 -7.16
N LEU A 198 10.02 -33.07 -7.56
CA LEU A 198 8.82 -33.24 -8.39
C LEU A 198 9.24 -33.59 -9.82
N SER A 199 8.75 -34.73 -10.31
CA SER A 199 8.92 -35.12 -11.69
C SER A 199 8.45 -34.04 -12.65
N ASN A 200 9.07 -33.93 -13.82
CA ASN A 200 8.70 -33.00 -14.89
C ASN A 200 7.18 -32.98 -15.21
N ALA A 201 6.45 -34.08 -14.93
CA ALA A 201 5.02 -34.20 -15.11
C ALA A 201 4.19 -33.26 -14.22
N TYR A 202 4.73 -32.81 -13.07
CA TYR A 202 4.08 -31.80 -12.22
C TYR A 202 4.48 -30.37 -12.61
N ARG A 203 5.68 -30.17 -13.13
CA ARG A 203 6.13 -28.88 -13.66
C ARG A 203 5.28 -28.43 -14.85
N ASP A 204 4.85 -29.34 -15.70
CA ASP A 204 4.02 -29.04 -16.88
C ASP A 204 2.55 -28.72 -16.53
N ARG A 205 2.08 -29.05 -15.32
CA ARG A 205 0.75 -28.66 -14.81
C ARG A 205 0.73 -27.33 -14.08
N PHE A 206 1.88 -26.85 -13.62
CA PHE A 206 2.04 -25.53 -13.09
C PHE A 206 2.35 -24.58 -14.24
N VAL A 207 1.31 -24.08 -14.87
CA VAL A 207 1.44 -22.82 -15.61
C VAL A 207 1.90 -21.82 -14.56
N PRO A 208 3.12 -21.25 -14.68
CA PRO A 208 3.49 -20.13 -13.83
C PRO A 208 2.34 -19.14 -13.93
N TYR A 209 1.82 -18.66 -12.81
CA TYR A 209 0.84 -17.58 -12.84
C TYR A 209 1.50 -16.43 -13.61
N VAL A 210 1.21 -16.36 -14.89
CA VAL A 210 1.49 -15.18 -15.69
C VAL A 210 0.49 -14.18 -15.15
N ALA A 211 0.98 -13.20 -14.41
CA ALA A 211 0.15 -12.08 -14.00
C ALA A 211 -0.70 -11.68 -15.21
N PRO A 212 -2.03 -11.70 -15.12
CA PRO A 212 -2.85 -11.28 -16.25
C PRO A 212 -2.33 -9.93 -16.71
N VAL A 213 -2.28 -9.74 -18.02
CA VAL A 213 -2.13 -8.42 -18.61
C VAL A 213 -3.04 -7.50 -17.79
N TYR A 214 -2.47 -6.42 -17.26
CA TYR A 214 -3.13 -5.48 -16.37
C TYR A 214 -4.62 -5.36 -16.72
N ASP A 215 -5.43 -5.92 -15.87
CA ASP A 215 -6.88 -5.75 -15.85
C ASP A 215 -7.14 -4.82 -14.66
N PRO A 216 -7.74 -3.63 -14.85
CA PRO A 216 -8.13 -2.75 -13.74
C PRO A 216 -8.93 -3.47 -12.65
N GLY A 217 -9.62 -4.56 -13.04
CA GLY A 217 -10.33 -5.44 -12.13
C GLY A 217 -9.46 -6.47 -11.38
N HIS A 218 -8.18 -6.61 -11.72
CA HIS A 218 -7.30 -7.62 -11.13
C HIS A 218 -5.87 -7.07 -10.97
N PRO A 219 -5.63 -6.11 -10.05
CA PRO A 219 -4.27 -5.67 -9.77
C PRO A 219 -3.43 -6.87 -9.30
N ALA A 220 -2.21 -6.97 -9.83
CA ALA A 220 -1.25 -7.94 -9.33
C ALA A 220 -0.84 -7.53 -7.92
N VAL A 221 -1.05 -8.42 -6.94
CA VAL A 221 -0.78 -8.15 -5.52
C VAL A 221 0.52 -8.83 -5.12
N LYS A 222 1.32 -8.21 -4.23
CA LYS A 222 2.64 -8.72 -3.80
C LYS A 222 3.01 -8.13 -2.45
N SER A 223 3.95 -8.75 -1.70
CA SER A 223 4.45 -8.24 -0.41
C SER A 223 4.69 -6.73 -0.40
N ILE A 224 5.24 -6.13 0.61
CA ILE A 224 5.31 -4.67 0.69
C ILE A 224 6.22 -4.11 -0.39
N GLY A 225 5.65 -3.36 -1.34
CA GLY A 225 6.34 -2.82 -2.52
C GLY A 225 6.64 -3.88 -3.57
N GLN A 226 6.83 -3.44 -4.79
CA GLN A 226 7.33 -4.29 -5.87
C GLN A 226 8.21 -3.53 -6.82
N ASP A 227 9.38 -4.11 -7.12
CA ASP A 227 10.15 -3.81 -8.32
C ASP A 227 10.14 -5.02 -9.25
N HIS A 228 9.63 -4.80 -10.46
CA HIS A 228 9.64 -5.79 -11.53
C HIS A 228 10.77 -5.46 -12.50
N VAL A 229 11.76 -6.33 -12.63
CA VAL A 229 12.92 -6.10 -13.50
C VAL A 229 13.17 -7.28 -14.42
N ILE A 230 13.76 -7.01 -15.59
CA ILE A 230 14.22 -8.03 -16.52
C ILE A 230 15.75 -8.04 -16.50
N GLU A 231 16.32 -9.05 -15.85
CA GLU A 231 17.76 -9.24 -15.70
C GLU A 231 18.23 -10.48 -16.45
N GLY A 232 19.16 -10.30 -17.41
CA GLY A 232 19.68 -11.42 -18.21
C GLY A 232 18.59 -12.16 -19.00
N GLY A 233 17.50 -11.50 -19.35
CA GLY A 233 16.35 -12.08 -20.06
C GLY A 233 15.35 -12.80 -19.15
N ALA A 234 15.56 -12.82 -17.84
CA ALA A 234 14.64 -13.38 -16.85
C ALA A 234 13.88 -12.27 -16.11
N SER A 235 12.57 -12.46 -15.94
CA SER A 235 11.74 -11.60 -15.11
C SER A 235 12.00 -11.91 -13.63
N ARG A 236 12.22 -10.87 -12.83
CA ARG A 236 12.40 -10.93 -11.37
C ARG A 236 11.49 -9.93 -10.68
N SER A 237 11.01 -10.30 -9.50
CA SER A 237 10.27 -9.43 -8.59
C SER A 237 11.07 -9.27 -7.30
N TYR A 238 11.19 -8.05 -6.84
CA TYR A 238 11.77 -7.70 -5.54
C TYR A 238 10.67 -7.10 -4.68
N GLU A 239 10.62 -7.50 -3.43
CA GLU A 239 9.59 -7.16 -2.46
C GLU A 239 10.22 -7.07 -1.06
N ILE A 240 9.62 -6.34 -0.14
CA ILE A 240 10.11 -6.18 1.23
C ILE A 240 9.29 -7.07 2.17
N GLU A 241 9.94 -7.87 3.00
CA GLU A 241 9.29 -8.57 4.12
C GLU A 241 8.73 -7.55 5.13
N LEU A 242 7.61 -7.87 5.77
CA LEU A 242 6.97 -6.97 6.73
C LEU A 242 7.89 -6.54 7.87
N GLN A 243 8.63 -7.48 8.45
CA GLN A 243 9.59 -7.22 9.52
C GLN A 243 10.73 -6.34 9.02
N ASP A 244 11.29 -6.64 7.84
CA ASP A 244 12.36 -5.85 7.24
C ASP A 244 11.89 -4.42 6.90
N PHE A 245 10.62 -4.26 6.51
CA PHE A 245 10.02 -2.94 6.28
C PHE A 245 9.95 -2.14 7.59
N ALA A 246 9.45 -2.75 8.66
CA ALA A 246 9.39 -2.10 9.96
C ALA A 246 10.79 -1.73 10.47
N ASP A 247 11.74 -2.67 10.38
CA ASP A 247 13.13 -2.45 10.83
C ASP A 247 13.88 -1.38 10.02
N ALA A 248 13.54 -1.24 8.75
CA ALA A 248 14.12 -0.21 7.88
C ALA A 248 13.72 1.23 8.27
N ILE A 249 12.68 1.42 9.06
CA ILE A 249 12.21 2.74 9.50
C ILE A 249 13.11 3.27 10.63
N PRO A 250 13.94 4.33 10.39
CA PRO A 250 14.95 4.79 11.34
C PRO A 250 14.46 5.89 12.30
N MET A 251 13.17 6.27 12.22
CA MET A 251 12.57 7.35 13.00
C MET A 251 11.11 7.04 13.28
N TYR A 252 10.49 7.76 14.21
CA TYR A 252 9.07 7.64 14.49
C TYR A 252 8.25 8.52 13.54
N PHE A 253 7.15 7.98 13.02
CA PHE A 253 6.16 8.71 12.25
C PHE A 253 4.91 8.99 13.06
N ASP A 254 4.30 10.16 12.93
CA ASP A 254 2.98 10.40 13.52
C ASP A 254 1.91 9.54 12.82
N TYR A 255 2.10 9.30 11.53
CA TYR A 255 1.24 8.41 10.76
C TYR A 255 1.97 7.79 9.56
N ILE A 256 1.53 6.58 9.19
CA ILE A 256 1.87 5.92 7.93
C ILE A 256 0.56 5.56 7.23
N LEU A 257 0.38 6.02 5.98
CA LEU A 257 -0.74 5.66 5.13
C LEU A 257 -0.27 4.75 4.00
N PHE A 258 -0.95 3.62 3.81
CA PHE A 258 -0.65 2.70 2.73
C PHE A 258 -1.66 2.85 1.59
N ASP A 259 -1.21 3.41 0.48
CA ASP A 259 -1.89 3.32 -0.80
C ASP A 259 -1.43 2.04 -1.50
N ALA A 260 -1.86 0.92 -0.92
CA ALA A 260 -1.40 -0.41 -1.28
C ALA A 260 -2.41 -1.47 -0.83
N CYS A 261 -2.50 -2.56 -1.60
CA CYS A 261 -3.47 -3.63 -1.37
C CYS A 261 -3.19 -4.42 -0.09
N LEU A 262 -4.27 -4.87 0.61
CA LEU A 262 -4.23 -5.89 1.65
C LEU A 262 -3.34 -5.57 2.88
N MET A 263 -2.99 -4.30 3.07
CA MET A 263 -2.17 -3.87 4.21
C MET A 263 -2.94 -3.82 5.53
N GLY A 264 -4.28 -3.92 5.51
CA GLY A 264 -5.16 -3.74 6.67
C GLY A 264 -5.21 -4.94 7.62
N GLY A 265 -4.09 -5.65 7.77
CA GLY A 265 -3.95 -6.76 8.70
C GLY A 265 -3.50 -6.33 10.09
N VAL A 266 -3.96 -7.07 11.11
CA VAL A 266 -3.51 -6.88 12.49
C VAL A 266 -2.00 -7.10 12.62
N GLU A 267 -1.45 -7.99 11.81
CA GLU A 267 -0.01 -8.28 11.74
C GLU A 267 0.78 -7.04 11.33
N VAL A 268 0.28 -6.32 10.31
CA VAL A 268 0.92 -5.09 9.80
C VAL A 268 0.88 -3.99 10.86
N ALA A 269 -0.29 -3.76 11.46
CA ALA A 269 -0.44 -2.74 12.50
C ALA A 269 0.45 -3.05 13.71
N TYR A 270 0.58 -4.32 14.08
CA TYR A 270 1.36 -4.74 15.23
C TYR A 270 2.88 -4.62 15.01
N GLU A 271 3.38 -4.97 13.81
CA GLU A 271 4.80 -4.78 13.46
C GLU A 271 5.18 -3.29 13.42
N LEU A 272 4.24 -2.41 13.09
CA LEU A 272 4.47 -0.97 12.99
C LEU A 272 4.19 -0.19 14.28
N LYS A 273 3.71 -0.82 15.36
CA LYS A 273 3.28 -0.13 16.58
C LYS A 273 4.34 0.75 17.23
N GLU A 274 5.62 0.37 17.13
CA GLU A 274 6.74 1.16 17.64
C GLU A 274 7.33 2.15 16.62
N LYS A 275 6.80 2.17 15.40
CA LYS A 275 7.31 2.97 14.28
C LYS A 275 6.40 4.16 13.96
N CYS A 276 5.12 4.08 14.30
CA CYS A 276 4.20 5.19 14.07
C CYS A 276 3.08 5.27 15.10
N GLY A 277 2.48 6.48 15.20
CA GLY A 277 1.32 6.71 16.06
C GLY A 277 0.04 6.14 15.46
N TYR A 278 -0.14 6.34 14.16
CA TYR A 278 -1.32 5.87 13.44
C TYR A 278 -0.92 5.17 12.15
N VAL A 279 -1.69 4.14 11.76
CA VAL A 279 -1.58 3.52 10.45
C VAL A 279 -2.94 3.51 9.75
N GLY A 280 -2.98 3.96 8.48
CA GLY A 280 -4.16 3.92 7.63
C GLY A 280 -3.96 2.98 6.46
N PHE A 281 -4.93 2.06 6.21
CA PHE A 281 -4.76 1.00 5.23
C PHE A 281 -6.07 0.33 4.81
N SER A 282 -6.04 -0.42 3.71
CA SER A 282 -7.16 -1.23 3.22
C SER A 282 -6.97 -2.72 3.55
N GLN A 283 -8.06 -3.39 3.96
CA GLN A 283 -8.11 -4.84 4.17
C GLN A 283 -8.26 -5.59 2.85
N THR A 284 -8.83 -4.93 1.85
CA THR A 284 -8.98 -5.46 0.49
C THR A 284 -7.87 -4.91 -0.42
N GLU A 285 -7.95 -5.27 -1.70
CA GLU A 285 -7.17 -4.59 -2.72
C GLU A 285 -7.57 -3.12 -2.81
N VAL A 286 -6.63 -2.26 -3.21
CA VAL A 286 -6.88 -0.85 -3.52
C VAL A 286 -7.01 -0.71 -5.03
N LEU A 287 -8.04 -0.01 -5.51
CA LEU A 287 -8.16 0.31 -6.92
C LEU A 287 -7.02 1.23 -7.36
N ALA A 288 -6.67 1.19 -8.64
CA ALA A 288 -5.44 1.80 -9.13
C ALA A 288 -5.36 3.32 -8.97
N GLU A 289 -6.50 4.00 -8.87
CA GLU A 289 -6.58 5.43 -8.63
C GLU A 289 -6.17 5.85 -7.19
N GLY A 290 -6.09 4.89 -6.24
CA GLY A 290 -5.58 5.12 -4.90
C GLY A 290 -6.28 6.23 -4.11
N PHE A 291 -5.51 7.04 -3.38
CA PHE A 291 -5.99 8.21 -2.65
C PHE A 291 -6.23 9.41 -3.57
N ASP A 292 -6.97 10.42 -3.09
CA ASP A 292 -7.03 11.74 -3.76
C ASP A 292 -5.75 12.55 -3.48
N TYR A 293 -4.77 12.42 -4.38
CA TYR A 293 -3.48 13.10 -4.25
C TYR A 293 -3.58 14.62 -4.41
N THR A 294 -4.64 15.15 -5.04
CA THR A 294 -4.86 16.61 -5.13
C THR A 294 -5.20 17.22 -3.78
N MET A 295 -5.83 16.44 -2.87
CA MET A 295 -6.20 16.87 -1.52
C MET A 295 -5.20 16.45 -0.45
N LEU A 296 -4.35 15.48 -0.73
CA LEU A 296 -3.45 14.85 0.23
C LEU A 296 -2.65 15.87 1.05
N ALA A 297 -1.92 16.76 0.37
CA ALA A 297 -1.10 17.77 1.03
C ALA A 297 -1.93 18.84 1.75
N THR A 298 -3.17 19.06 1.35
CA THR A 298 -4.10 19.95 2.08
C THR A 298 -4.38 19.40 3.48
N HIS A 299 -4.64 18.11 3.60
CA HIS A 299 -4.91 17.48 4.89
C HIS A 299 -3.65 17.25 5.71
N LEU A 300 -2.55 16.86 5.07
CA LEU A 300 -1.36 16.40 5.79
C LEU A 300 -0.31 17.47 6.07
N LEU A 301 -0.34 18.62 5.35
CA LEU A 301 0.68 19.66 5.50
C LEU A 301 0.15 21.06 5.70
N LYS A 302 -1.01 21.42 5.12
CA LYS A 302 -1.48 22.81 5.11
C LYS A 302 -1.84 23.33 6.50
N ASN A 303 -2.42 22.48 7.33
CA ASN A 303 -2.86 22.81 8.67
C ASN A 303 -1.71 22.70 9.69
N ASP A 304 -1.92 23.22 10.90
CA ASP A 304 -0.93 23.15 11.97
C ASP A 304 -0.63 21.73 12.41
N SER A 305 -1.63 20.85 12.36
CA SER A 305 -1.49 19.42 12.61
C SER A 305 -1.96 18.63 11.40
N PRO A 306 -1.25 17.56 11.01
CA PRO A 306 -1.70 16.64 9.98
C PRO A 306 -3.04 15.99 10.34
N ASP A 307 -3.89 15.77 9.35
CA ASP A 307 -5.16 15.07 9.47
C ASP A 307 -5.22 13.82 8.56
N PRO A 308 -4.52 12.75 8.94
CA PRO A 308 -4.53 11.50 8.18
C PRO A 308 -5.91 10.80 8.21
N LEU A 309 -6.74 11.10 9.22
CA LEU A 309 -8.11 10.60 9.30
C LEU A 309 -8.95 11.14 8.12
N GLN A 310 -8.83 12.42 7.79
CA GLN A 310 -9.56 13.00 6.67
C GLN A 310 -9.14 12.36 5.33
N VAL A 311 -7.87 12.02 5.16
CA VAL A 311 -7.41 11.27 3.95
C VAL A 311 -8.13 9.91 3.85
N CYS A 312 -8.25 9.16 4.94
CA CYS A 312 -8.99 7.90 4.95
C CYS A 312 -10.49 8.08 4.66
N MET A 313 -11.10 9.15 5.17
CA MET A 313 -12.51 9.46 4.93
C MET A 313 -12.76 9.87 3.47
N ASP A 314 -11.88 10.67 2.89
CA ASP A 314 -11.97 11.10 1.49
C ASP A 314 -11.79 9.91 0.55
N TYR A 315 -10.81 9.02 0.82
CA TYR A 315 -10.63 7.77 0.09
C TYR A 315 -11.93 6.95 0.07
N PHE A 316 -12.55 6.71 1.22
CA PHE A 316 -13.79 5.95 1.27
C PHE A 316 -14.91 6.65 0.50
N THR A 317 -15.07 7.96 0.68
CA THR A 317 -16.11 8.74 0.02
C THR A 317 -15.97 8.71 -1.50
N GLN A 318 -14.75 8.82 -2.01
CA GLN A 318 -14.44 8.76 -3.44
C GLN A 318 -14.94 7.46 -4.08
N TYR A 319 -14.77 6.32 -3.41
CA TYR A 319 -15.22 5.04 -3.93
C TYR A 319 -16.68 4.72 -3.62
N ASP A 320 -17.21 5.15 -2.47
CA ASP A 320 -18.60 4.84 -2.09
C ASP A 320 -19.64 5.53 -2.99
N ILE A 321 -19.28 6.66 -3.62
CA ILE A 321 -20.14 7.35 -4.59
C ILE A 321 -20.10 6.72 -5.99
N GLN A 322 -19.19 5.78 -6.25
CA GLN A 322 -19.07 5.08 -7.54
C GLN A 322 -20.21 4.07 -7.72
N THR A 323 -20.22 3.39 -8.86
CA THR A 323 -21.21 2.37 -9.19
C THR A 323 -20.58 1.11 -9.73
N GLY A 324 -21.26 -0.02 -9.59
CA GLY A 324 -20.79 -1.32 -10.08
C GLY A 324 -19.51 -1.77 -9.36
N ILE A 325 -18.58 -2.34 -10.11
CA ILE A 325 -17.31 -2.86 -9.56
C ILE A 325 -16.37 -1.76 -9.04
N TYR A 326 -16.56 -0.52 -9.46
CA TYR A 326 -15.75 0.61 -8.99
C TYR A 326 -16.19 1.13 -7.61
N ARG A 327 -17.41 0.76 -7.14
CA ARG A 327 -17.84 1.00 -5.76
C ARG A 327 -17.28 -0.10 -4.86
N SER A 328 -15.97 -0.10 -4.65
CA SER A 328 -15.24 -1.17 -3.97
C SER A 328 -14.11 -0.58 -3.16
N ALA A 329 -14.28 -0.50 -1.85
CA ALA A 329 -13.26 -0.01 -0.93
C ALA A 329 -13.46 -0.56 0.47
N THR A 330 -12.35 -0.77 1.15
CA THR A 330 -12.25 -0.86 2.61
C THR A 330 -11.15 0.08 3.07
N ILE A 331 -11.30 0.67 4.22
CA ILE A 331 -10.28 1.51 4.85
C ILE A 331 -10.45 1.47 6.35
N SER A 332 -9.35 1.40 7.08
CA SER A 332 -9.34 1.68 8.51
C SER A 332 -8.13 2.51 8.89
N MET A 333 -8.25 3.24 9.98
CA MET A 333 -7.18 3.94 10.64
C MET A 333 -7.06 3.42 12.08
N VAL A 334 -5.87 2.98 12.44
CA VAL A 334 -5.55 2.30 13.69
C VAL A 334 -4.63 3.19 14.53
N ASP A 335 -4.95 3.31 15.80
CA ASP A 335 -4.06 3.87 16.82
C ASP A 335 -3.09 2.77 17.28
N CYS A 336 -1.83 2.91 16.91
CA CYS A 336 -0.80 1.93 17.21
C CYS A 336 -0.54 1.77 18.72
N SER A 337 -0.81 2.78 19.52
CA SER A 337 -0.62 2.74 20.98
C SER A 337 -1.57 1.77 21.68
N ALA A 338 -2.68 1.40 21.05
CA ALA A 338 -3.67 0.47 21.60
C ALA A 338 -3.43 -1.00 21.18
N MET A 339 -2.45 -1.27 20.32
CA MET A 339 -2.21 -2.60 19.75
C MET A 339 -1.82 -3.66 20.79
N ASP A 340 -1.10 -3.30 21.86
CA ASP A 340 -0.75 -4.25 22.94
C ASP A 340 -1.97 -4.71 23.74
N ALA A 341 -2.95 -3.82 23.91
CA ALA A 341 -4.20 -4.19 24.56
C ALA A 341 -5.02 -5.16 23.71
N LEU A 342 -5.07 -4.92 22.39
CA LEU A 342 -5.71 -5.83 21.44
C LEU A 342 -5.00 -7.19 21.41
N ALA A 343 -3.66 -7.22 21.37
CA ALA A 343 -2.89 -8.45 21.40
C ALA A 343 -3.16 -9.26 22.68
N SER A 344 -3.24 -8.58 23.84
CA SER A 344 -3.55 -9.23 25.11
C SER A 344 -4.94 -9.87 25.12
N ALA A 345 -5.95 -9.18 24.60
CA ALA A 345 -7.31 -9.71 24.47
C ALA A 345 -7.35 -10.92 23.51
N CYS A 346 -6.68 -10.83 22.37
CA CYS A 346 -6.60 -11.92 21.41
C CYS A 346 -5.86 -13.13 21.95
N LYS A 347 -4.78 -12.93 22.71
CA LYS A 347 -4.02 -14.01 23.32
C LYS A 347 -4.88 -14.91 24.19
N GLU A 348 -5.67 -14.32 25.10
CA GLU A 348 -6.58 -15.07 25.97
C GLU A 348 -7.61 -15.88 25.16
N LEU A 349 -8.10 -15.32 24.07
CA LEU A 349 -9.04 -15.98 23.18
C LEU A 349 -8.37 -17.11 22.38
N PHE A 350 -7.18 -16.89 21.84
CA PHE A 350 -6.45 -17.92 21.10
C PHE A 350 -6.03 -19.08 21.98
N GLU A 351 -5.58 -18.84 23.22
CA GLU A 351 -5.30 -19.92 24.19
C GLU A 351 -6.49 -20.85 24.38
N LYS A 352 -7.71 -20.31 24.37
CA LYS A 352 -8.95 -21.07 24.60
C LYS A 352 -9.54 -21.65 23.32
N TYR A 353 -9.54 -20.89 22.22
CA TYR A 353 -10.33 -21.21 21.02
C TYR A 353 -9.48 -21.62 19.82
N ARG A 354 -8.14 -21.69 19.92
CA ARG A 354 -7.23 -22.04 18.80
C ARG A 354 -7.67 -23.31 18.07
N GLY A 355 -8.07 -24.37 18.80
CA GLY A 355 -8.56 -25.59 18.20
C GLY A 355 -9.83 -25.41 17.38
N SER A 356 -10.74 -24.53 17.82
CA SER A 356 -11.94 -24.16 17.08
C SER A 356 -11.60 -23.31 15.84
N VAL A 357 -10.67 -22.35 15.98
CA VAL A 357 -10.19 -21.53 14.86
C VAL A 357 -9.57 -22.41 13.77
N SER A 358 -8.73 -23.37 14.14
CA SER A 358 -8.10 -24.30 13.17
C SER A 358 -9.09 -25.29 12.53
N ALA A 359 -10.30 -25.43 13.08
CA ALA A 359 -11.33 -26.31 12.57
C ALA A 359 -12.44 -25.59 11.80
N LEU A 360 -12.31 -24.28 11.57
CA LEU A 360 -13.28 -23.49 10.79
C LEU A 360 -13.29 -23.93 9.33
N ASP A 361 -14.46 -23.78 8.69
CA ASP A 361 -14.53 -23.74 7.23
C ASP A 361 -14.22 -22.31 6.77
N PRO A 362 -13.17 -22.08 5.99
CA PRO A 362 -12.81 -20.76 5.49
C PRO A 362 -13.95 -20.05 4.74
N ASP A 363 -14.83 -20.81 4.08
CA ASP A 363 -15.97 -20.27 3.34
C ASP A 363 -17.05 -19.64 4.25
N ASP A 364 -17.06 -19.99 5.53
CA ASP A 364 -17.98 -19.43 6.53
C ASP A 364 -17.49 -18.12 7.15
N VAL A 365 -16.22 -17.75 6.91
CA VAL A 365 -15.57 -16.57 7.51
C VAL A 365 -15.49 -15.43 6.48
N GLN A 366 -15.70 -14.19 6.93
CA GLN A 366 -15.57 -13.02 6.08
C GLN A 366 -14.14 -12.87 5.56
N ARG A 367 -13.97 -13.03 4.26
CA ARG A 367 -12.70 -12.84 3.55
C ARG A 367 -12.58 -11.45 2.95
N TYR A 368 -11.34 -11.02 2.67
CA TYR A 368 -11.04 -9.75 2.04
C TYR A 368 -10.23 -9.85 0.75
N PHE A 369 -9.85 -11.06 0.34
CA PHE A 369 -9.11 -11.28 -0.89
C PHE A 369 -9.90 -12.13 -1.89
N ARG A 370 -9.79 -11.79 -3.20
CA ARG A 370 -10.58 -12.38 -4.28
C ARG A 370 -9.98 -13.65 -4.88
N ALA A 371 -8.67 -13.90 -4.67
CA ALA A 371 -7.98 -15.06 -5.22
C ALA A 371 -8.54 -16.38 -4.65
N ASP A 372 -8.17 -17.51 -5.26
CA ASP A 372 -8.60 -18.86 -4.83
C ASP A 372 -8.18 -19.17 -3.38
N TYR A 373 -7.04 -18.67 -2.95
CA TYR A 373 -6.63 -18.65 -1.55
C TYR A 373 -6.93 -17.28 -0.98
N HIS A 374 -7.55 -17.20 0.18
CA HIS A 374 -8.06 -15.93 0.69
C HIS A 374 -7.15 -15.28 1.71
N TRP A 375 -6.42 -16.03 2.54
CA TRP A 375 -5.42 -15.65 3.55
C TRP A 375 -5.74 -14.46 4.45
N PHE A 376 -6.65 -13.57 4.07
CA PHE A 376 -7.02 -12.35 4.79
C PHE A 376 -8.49 -12.42 5.20
N TYR A 377 -8.74 -12.65 6.49
CA TYR A 377 -10.06 -12.83 7.05
C TYR A 377 -10.34 -11.81 8.15
N ASP A 378 -11.60 -11.46 8.36
CA ASP A 378 -11.99 -10.53 9.42
C ASP A 378 -11.65 -11.10 10.81
N LEU A 379 -10.86 -10.37 11.60
CA LEU A 379 -10.41 -10.80 12.93
C LEU A 379 -11.59 -11.14 13.86
N GLN A 380 -12.61 -10.28 13.91
CA GLN A 380 -13.78 -10.48 14.77
C GLN A 380 -14.63 -11.65 14.31
N ASP A 381 -14.82 -11.80 12.99
CA ASP A 381 -15.63 -12.88 12.42
C ASP A 381 -14.96 -14.25 12.64
N ILE A 382 -13.64 -14.37 12.52
CA ILE A 382 -12.89 -15.58 12.89
C ILE A 382 -13.28 -16.03 14.31
N LEU A 383 -13.17 -15.14 15.28
CA LEU A 383 -13.42 -15.48 16.71
C LEU A 383 -14.90 -15.73 16.97
N SER A 384 -15.79 -15.00 16.35
CA SER A 384 -17.23 -15.23 16.40
C SER A 384 -17.59 -16.62 15.88
N LYS A 385 -17.06 -17.02 14.72
CA LYS A 385 -17.28 -18.34 14.12
C LYS A 385 -16.62 -19.48 14.90
N ALA A 386 -15.53 -19.21 15.58
CA ALA A 386 -14.87 -20.16 16.49
C ALA A 386 -15.69 -20.44 17.76
N GLY A 387 -16.79 -19.72 17.98
CA GLY A 387 -17.70 -19.94 19.09
C GLY A 387 -17.30 -19.22 20.38
N VAL A 388 -16.57 -18.11 20.27
CA VAL A 388 -16.28 -17.22 21.40
C VAL A 388 -17.61 -16.70 21.99
N SER A 389 -17.76 -16.75 23.29
CA SER A 389 -18.97 -16.33 23.99
C SER A 389 -19.20 -14.81 23.87
N GLU A 390 -20.47 -14.37 23.97
CA GLU A 390 -20.83 -12.94 23.89
C GLU A 390 -20.05 -12.08 24.90
N GLY A 391 -19.83 -12.58 26.10
CA GLY A 391 -19.10 -11.86 27.14
C GLY A 391 -17.61 -11.69 26.81
N GLU A 392 -16.98 -12.69 26.20
CA GLU A 392 -15.59 -12.63 25.75
C GLU A 392 -15.45 -11.80 24.46
N MET A 393 -16.43 -11.88 23.55
CA MET A 393 -16.49 -11.02 22.37
C MET A 393 -16.58 -9.54 22.77
N ALA A 394 -17.33 -9.18 23.80
CA ALA A 394 -17.40 -7.81 24.30
C ALA A 394 -16.02 -7.27 24.75
N VAL A 395 -15.14 -8.11 25.29
CA VAL A 395 -13.77 -7.70 25.63
C VAL A 395 -12.94 -7.43 24.38
N LEU A 396 -13.06 -8.27 23.35
CA LEU A 396 -12.42 -8.04 22.06
C LEU A 396 -12.93 -6.75 21.39
N GLU A 397 -14.24 -6.56 21.39
CA GLU A 397 -14.88 -5.37 20.81
C GLU A 397 -14.41 -4.08 21.50
N ASP A 398 -14.32 -4.07 22.83
CA ASP A 398 -13.77 -2.93 23.58
C ASP A 398 -12.30 -2.65 23.22
N ALA A 399 -11.50 -3.70 22.99
CA ALA A 399 -10.12 -3.53 22.54
C ALA A 399 -10.03 -3.02 21.09
N LEU A 400 -10.89 -3.53 20.19
CA LEU A 400 -10.99 -3.05 18.80
C LEU A 400 -11.46 -1.59 18.76
N ASP A 401 -12.46 -1.21 19.55
CA ASP A 401 -13.00 0.16 19.59
C ASP A 401 -11.95 1.18 20.10
N LYS A 402 -11.02 0.75 20.95
CA LYS A 402 -9.89 1.59 21.41
C LYS A 402 -8.79 1.71 20.36
N CYS A 403 -8.61 0.69 19.53
CA CYS A 403 -7.56 0.59 18.56
C CYS A 403 -7.96 1.24 17.21
N ILE A 404 -9.24 1.07 16.78
CA ILE A 404 -9.69 1.53 15.47
C ILE A 404 -10.32 2.91 15.56
N VAL A 405 -9.58 3.93 15.12
CA VAL A 405 -10.03 5.32 15.10
C VAL A 405 -11.13 5.54 14.05
N TYR A 406 -11.01 4.86 12.92
CA TYR A 406 -11.96 4.93 11.83
C TYR A 406 -11.97 3.64 11.03
N LYS A 407 -13.15 3.25 10.56
CA LYS A 407 -13.32 2.16 9.61
C LYS A 407 -14.53 2.38 8.72
N ALA A 408 -14.39 2.04 7.44
CA ALA A 408 -15.48 2.05 6.48
C ALA A 408 -15.29 0.99 5.40
N SER A 409 -16.38 0.42 4.91
CA SER A 409 -16.38 -0.55 3.83
C SER A 409 -17.60 -0.38 2.93
N THR A 410 -17.42 -0.63 1.64
CA THR A 410 -18.54 -0.80 0.71
C THR A 410 -19.22 -2.16 0.95
N PRO A 411 -20.52 -2.32 0.64
CA PRO A 411 -21.22 -3.57 0.89
C PRO A 411 -20.72 -4.77 0.08
N ASP A 412 -20.15 -4.51 -1.08
CA ASP A 412 -19.63 -5.50 -2.01
C ASP A 412 -18.23 -5.09 -2.46
N PHE A 413 -17.38 -6.06 -2.76
CA PHE A 413 -16.06 -5.81 -3.31
C PHE A 413 -15.92 -6.41 -4.70
N MET A 414 -15.82 -5.56 -5.74
CA MET A 414 -15.58 -5.86 -7.16
C MET A 414 -16.49 -6.97 -7.73
N GLY A 415 -17.72 -7.10 -7.18
CA GLY A 415 -18.65 -8.17 -7.58
C GLY A 415 -18.20 -9.59 -7.21
N SER A 416 -17.11 -9.72 -6.45
CA SER A 416 -16.49 -11.00 -6.10
C SER A 416 -17.02 -11.57 -4.79
N PHE A 417 -17.21 -10.72 -3.79
CA PHE A 417 -17.77 -11.11 -2.49
C PHE A 417 -18.48 -9.93 -1.82
N ARG A 418 -19.37 -10.27 -0.89
CA ARG A 418 -20.02 -9.29 0.00
C ARG A 418 -19.22 -9.12 1.27
N ILE A 419 -19.14 -7.88 1.75
CA ILE A 419 -18.62 -7.57 3.07
C ILE A 419 -19.82 -7.53 4.03
N ARG A 420 -19.93 -8.56 4.87
CA ARG A 420 -21.02 -8.73 5.84
C ARG A 420 -20.58 -8.36 7.25
N THR A 421 -19.31 -8.63 7.55
CA THR A 421 -18.66 -8.30 8.80
C THR A 421 -17.43 -7.44 8.47
N TYR A 422 -17.25 -6.36 9.20
CA TYR A 422 -16.13 -5.46 9.01
C TYR A 422 -15.65 -4.95 10.37
N SER A 423 -14.69 -5.67 10.96
CA SER A 423 -14.06 -5.26 12.21
C SER A 423 -13.06 -4.12 12.05
N GLY A 424 -12.54 -3.93 10.81
CA GLY A 424 -11.51 -2.94 10.51
C GLY A 424 -10.08 -3.50 10.53
N LEU A 425 -9.92 -4.79 10.86
CA LEU A 425 -8.64 -5.50 10.77
C LEU A 425 -8.86 -6.89 10.17
N SER A 426 -8.02 -7.26 9.21
CA SER A 426 -7.89 -8.65 8.78
C SER A 426 -6.86 -9.40 9.61
N MET A 427 -6.90 -10.71 9.56
CA MET A 427 -5.93 -11.61 10.19
C MET A 427 -5.79 -12.90 9.37
N TYR A 428 -4.67 -13.56 9.54
CA TYR A 428 -4.43 -14.92 9.03
C TYR A 428 -5.41 -15.93 9.63
N LEU A 429 -5.88 -16.85 8.79
CA LEU A 429 -6.70 -17.99 9.21
C LEU A 429 -5.92 -19.29 8.95
N PRO A 430 -5.43 -19.99 9.99
CA PRO A 430 -4.54 -21.14 9.80
C PRO A 430 -5.12 -22.30 8.99
N CYS A 431 -6.45 -22.51 9.04
CA CYS A 431 -7.09 -23.58 8.26
C CYS A 431 -7.12 -23.31 6.74
N ASP A 432 -6.92 -22.06 6.28
CA ASP A 432 -6.74 -21.69 4.86
C ASP A 432 -5.26 -21.50 4.51
N GLY A 433 -4.37 -21.88 5.39
CA GLY A 433 -2.93 -21.73 5.25
C GLY A 433 -2.22 -23.01 4.79
N SER A 434 -0.92 -22.99 4.98
CA SER A 434 -0.04 -24.13 4.74
C SER A 434 0.98 -24.26 5.87
N SER A 435 1.58 -25.43 6.02
CA SER A 435 2.64 -25.63 7.02
C SER A 435 3.82 -24.68 6.85
N GLU A 436 4.10 -24.23 5.62
CA GLU A 436 5.18 -23.30 5.35
C GLU A 436 4.77 -21.86 5.69
N LEU A 437 3.52 -21.48 5.40
CA LEU A 437 2.99 -20.17 5.81
C LEU A 437 2.87 -20.09 7.33
N ASP A 438 2.46 -21.19 7.99
CA ASP A 438 2.45 -21.28 9.45
C ASP A 438 3.85 -21.07 10.06
N LYS A 439 4.90 -21.68 9.45
CA LYS A 439 6.28 -21.46 9.91
C LYS A 439 6.70 -20.00 9.81
N TYR A 440 6.34 -19.35 8.71
CA TYR A 440 6.61 -17.92 8.54
C TYR A 440 5.79 -17.09 9.54
N TYR A 441 4.48 -17.37 9.68
CA TYR A 441 3.59 -16.65 10.58
C TYR A 441 4.07 -16.67 12.04
N ARG A 442 4.69 -17.79 12.47
CA ARG A 442 5.33 -17.90 13.81
C ARG A 442 6.47 -16.92 14.02
N THR A 443 7.05 -16.36 12.97
CA THR A 443 8.13 -15.36 13.11
C THR A 443 7.61 -13.95 13.28
N LEU A 444 6.34 -13.66 12.93
CA LEU A 444 5.73 -12.36 13.09
C LEU A 444 5.52 -12.03 14.56
N GLN A 445 5.79 -10.78 14.96
CA GLN A 445 5.69 -10.36 16.34
C GLN A 445 4.26 -10.54 16.90
N TRP A 446 3.25 -10.31 16.08
CA TRP A 446 1.86 -10.60 16.42
C TRP A 446 1.68 -12.03 16.92
N ASN A 447 2.18 -13.02 16.18
CA ASN A 447 2.04 -14.42 16.58
C ASN A 447 2.92 -14.80 17.78
N ILE A 448 4.11 -14.21 17.89
CA ILE A 448 5.01 -14.44 19.05
C ILE A 448 4.30 -14.05 20.34
N ASP A 449 3.56 -12.94 20.33
CA ASP A 449 2.91 -12.40 21.52
C ASP A 449 1.52 -13.00 21.78
N THR A 450 0.79 -13.39 20.73
CA THR A 450 -0.60 -13.89 20.84
C THR A 450 -0.74 -15.41 20.76
N GLY A 451 0.15 -16.09 20.02
CA GLY A 451 0.18 -17.55 19.93
C GLY A 451 -0.98 -18.15 19.13
N LEU A 452 -1.42 -17.52 18.04
CA LEU A 452 -2.45 -18.08 17.16
C LEU A 452 -1.99 -19.40 16.52
N VAL A 453 -0.76 -19.44 16.02
CA VAL A 453 -0.12 -20.61 15.40
C VAL A 453 1.01 -21.11 16.30
N GLU A 454 0.93 -22.40 16.70
CA GLU A 454 1.94 -23.09 17.51
C GLU A 454 3.10 -23.66 16.71
#